data_8838ded315b7481713e3c7b39d372de0
#
_entry.id   8838ded315b7481713e3c7b39d372de0
#
_cell.length_a   1.000
_cell.length_b   1.000
_cell.length_c   1.000
_cell.angle_alpha   90.00
_cell.angle_beta   90.00
_cell.angle_gamma   90.00
#
_symmetry.space_group_name_H-M   'P 1'
#
loop_
_entity.id
_entity.type
_entity.pdbx_description
1 polymer ?
#
loop_
_entity_poly.entity_id
_entity_poly.type
_entity_poly.pdbx_seq_one_letter_code
_entity_poly.pdbx_strand_id
1 'polypeptide(L)'
;MISNMLNGQGITEIKAEELLGEVEKKRKENMRLVQISCTKKDNDFEITYSFEDGQNLENLRLNVPEDTEIESISGIYSYAFLYENEMKDLFGVKFKNLLVDFEGNLYKTAMQTPFA
;
A
#
# COMPACT_ATOMS: atom_id res chain seq x y z
N MET A 1 1.24 -15.03 -14.74
CA MET A 1 2.66 -15.08 -15.11
C MET A 1 2.96 -14.38 -16.42
N ILE A 2 2.48 -14.93 -17.50
CA ILE A 2 2.68 -14.31 -18.79
C ILE A 2 2.14 -12.90 -18.85
N SER A 3 0.95 -12.68 -18.28
CA SER A 3 0.34 -11.36 -18.28
C SER A 3 1.22 -10.33 -17.57
N ASN A 4 1.91 -10.76 -16.51
CA ASN A 4 2.80 -9.85 -15.80
C ASN A 4 3.95 -9.42 -16.68
N MET A 5 4.46 -10.35 -17.44
CA MET A 5 5.58 -10.06 -18.34
C MET A 5 5.15 -9.19 -19.50
N LEU A 6 3.92 -9.37 -19.97
CA LEU A 6 3.40 -8.55 -21.06
C LEU A 6 3.30 -7.09 -20.63
N ASN A 7 3.02 -6.86 -19.36
CA ASN A 7 2.90 -5.50 -18.86
C ASN A 7 4.22 -4.93 -18.36
N GLY A 8 5.29 -5.72 -18.43
CA GLY A 8 6.57 -5.28 -17.89
C GLY A 8 6.54 -5.14 -16.38
N GLN A 9 5.60 -5.81 -15.71
CA GLN A 9 5.40 -5.70 -14.28
C GLN A 9 5.31 -7.08 -13.67
N GLY A 10 6.06 -7.28 -12.60
CA GLY A 10 5.93 -8.48 -11.81
C GLY A 10 4.89 -8.25 -10.72
N ILE A 11 3.98 -9.20 -10.55
CA ILE A 11 3.03 -9.17 -9.45
C ILE A 11 3.24 -10.41 -8.62
N THR A 12 3.57 -10.22 -7.35
CA THR A 12 3.79 -11.31 -6.41
C THR A 12 2.70 -11.25 -5.37
N GLU A 13 1.94 -12.33 -5.24
CA GLU A 13 0.93 -12.41 -4.19
C GLU A 13 1.60 -12.85 -2.91
N ILE A 14 1.32 -12.14 -1.82
CA ILE A 14 1.90 -12.42 -0.53
C ILE A 14 0.80 -12.45 0.52
N LYS A 15 1.12 -12.97 1.69
CA LYS A 15 0.21 -12.96 2.81
C LYS A 15 0.44 -11.72 3.65
N ALA A 16 -0.59 -11.31 4.41
CA ALA A 16 -0.49 -10.13 5.26
C ALA A 16 0.69 -10.21 6.22
N GLU A 17 0.97 -11.39 6.76
CA GLU A 17 2.07 -11.57 7.70
C GLU A 17 3.44 -11.48 7.03
N GLU A 18 3.50 -11.56 5.72
CA GLU A 18 4.76 -11.45 4.97
C GLU A 18 5.04 -10.01 4.53
N LEU A 19 4.09 -9.12 4.70
CA LEU A 19 4.16 -7.79 4.12
C LEU A 19 5.39 -7.00 4.55
N LEU A 20 5.64 -6.89 5.84
CA LEU A 20 6.77 -6.09 6.31
C LEU A 20 8.11 -6.62 5.81
N GLY A 21 8.28 -7.94 5.82
CA GLY A 21 9.52 -8.55 5.34
C GLY A 21 9.74 -8.29 3.86
N GLU A 22 8.70 -8.41 3.07
CA GLU A 22 8.81 -8.19 1.63
C GLU A 22 9.04 -6.72 1.30
N VAL A 23 8.40 -5.82 2.04
CA VAL A 23 8.60 -4.38 1.84
C VAL A 23 10.02 -3.98 2.24
N GLU A 24 10.55 -4.56 3.31
CA GLU A 24 11.93 -4.30 3.71
C GLU A 24 12.92 -4.73 2.65
N LYS A 25 12.64 -5.85 1.97
CA LYS A 25 13.49 -6.30 0.87
C LYS A 25 13.51 -5.26 -0.25
N LYS A 26 12.35 -4.69 -0.58
CA LYS A 26 12.27 -3.65 -1.60
C LYS A 26 13.09 -2.44 -1.21
N ARG A 27 13.02 -2.07 0.06
CA ARG A 27 13.79 -0.94 0.54
C ARG A 27 15.30 -1.19 0.44
N LYS A 28 15.74 -2.40 0.77
CA LYS A 28 17.13 -2.77 0.67
C LYS A 28 17.62 -2.81 -0.77
N GLU A 29 16.73 -3.09 -1.70
CA GLU A 29 17.03 -3.11 -3.12
C GLU A 29 16.97 -1.70 -3.73
N ASN A 30 16.79 -0.68 -2.89
CA ASN A 30 16.69 0.71 -3.31
C ASN A 30 15.50 0.98 -4.23
N MET A 31 14.44 0.20 -4.07
CA MET A 31 13.22 0.46 -4.82
C MET A 31 12.40 1.52 -4.12
N ARG A 32 11.73 2.32 -4.89
CA ARG A 32 10.89 3.40 -4.41
C ARG A 32 9.43 2.94 -4.42
N LEU A 33 8.70 3.27 -3.37
CA LEU A 33 7.26 3.03 -3.36
C LEU A 33 6.59 4.09 -4.22
N VAL A 34 5.88 3.66 -5.26
CA VAL A 34 5.23 4.60 -6.18
C VAL A 34 3.74 4.70 -5.95
N GLN A 35 3.13 3.67 -5.40
CA GLN A 35 1.68 3.67 -5.23
C GLN A 35 1.23 2.53 -4.35
N ILE A 36 0.13 2.74 -3.62
CA ILE A 36 -0.61 1.67 -2.99
C ILE A 36 -2.04 1.83 -3.47
N SER A 37 -2.62 0.76 -4.01
CA SER A 37 -3.99 0.80 -4.49
C SER A 37 -4.82 -0.28 -3.82
N CYS A 38 -6.12 -0.03 -3.73
CA CYS A 38 -7.04 -0.93 -3.07
C CYS A 38 -8.29 -1.12 -3.91
N THR A 39 -8.71 -2.36 -4.05
CA THR A 39 -9.98 -2.70 -4.70
C THR A 39 -10.78 -3.55 -3.74
N LYS A 40 -12.04 -3.22 -3.56
CA LYS A 40 -12.90 -4.04 -2.74
C LYS A 40 -13.63 -5.04 -3.63
N LYS A 41 -13.55 -6.32 -3.27
CA LYS A 41 -14.20 -7.41 -4.00
C LYS A 41 -15.04 -8.19 -3.01
N ASP A 42 -16.35 -8.10 -3.15
CA ASP A 42 -17.28 -8.75 -2.21
C ASP A 42 -16.94 -8.33 -0.79
N ASN A 43 -16.44 -9.25 0.03
CA ASN A 43 -16.08 -8.96 1.41
C ASN A 43 -14.57 -8.94 1.61
N ASP A 44 -13.81 -8.83 0.53
CA ASP A 44 -12.35 -8.84 0.60
C ASP A 44 -11.77 -7.57 0.02
N PHE A 45 -10.54 -7.25 0.46
CA PHE A 45 -9.76 -6.17 -0.14
C PHE A 45 -8.60 -6.79 -0.92
N GLU A 46 -8.36 -6.26 -2.11
CA GLU A 46 -7.17 -6.55 -2.87
C GLU A 46 -6.31 -5.29 -2.83
N ILE A 47 -5.16 -5.39 -2.18
CA ILE A 47 -4.28 -4.24 -2.00
C ILE A 47 -2.97 -4.51 -2.73
N THR A 48 -2.55 -3.56 -3.55
CA THR A 48 -1.33 -3.71 -4.35
C THR A 48 -0.36 -2.59 -4.00
N TYR A 49 0.85 -2.97 -3.64
CA TYR A 49 1.96 -2.07 -3.34
C TYR A 49 2.90 -2.10 -4.51
N SER A 50 3.11 -0.96 -5.15
CA SER A 50 3.92 -0.87 -6.37
C SER A 50 5.24 -0.18 -6.08
N PHE A 51 6.33 -0.80 -6.53
CA PHE A 51 7.69 -0.31 -6.30
C PHE A 51 8.44 -0.25 -7.61
N GLU A 52 9.37 0.71 -7.73
CA GLU A 52 10.19 0.79 -8.93
C GLU A 52 11.61 1.26 -8.61
N ASP A 53 12.56 0.91 -9.46
CA ASP A 53 13.97 1.29 -9.29
C ASP A 53 14.52 2.09 -10.48
N GLY A 54 13.63 2.59 -11.31
CA GLY A 54 14.01 3.32 -12.51
C GLY A 54 14.00 2.46 -13.76
N GLN A 55 14.05 1.15 -13.63
CA GLN A 55 14.04 0.23 -14.77
C GLN A 55 12.95 -0.83 -14.62
N ASN A 56 12.71 -1.27 -13.40
CA ASN A 56 11.77 -2.35 -13.13
C ASN A 56 10.64 -1.86 -12.25
N LEU A 57 9.45 -2.38 -12.52
CA LEU A 57 8.28 -2.14 -11.68
C LEU A 57 7.87 -3.47 -11.07
N GLU A 58 7.79 -3.53 -9.75
CA GLU A 58 7.39 -4.73 -9.03
C GLU A 58 6.22 -4.43 -8.14
N ASN A 59 5.32 -5.39 -8.02
CA ASN A 59 4.09 -5.22 -7.26
C ASN A 59 3.93 -6.36 -6.27
N LEU A 60 3.57 -6.00 -5.04
CA LEU A 60 3.20 -6.97 -4.01
C LEU A 60 1.69 -6.86 -3.82
N ARG A 61 1.00 -7.98 -3.84
CA ARG A 61 -0.46 -7.98 -3.75
C ARG A 61 -0.94 -8.79 -2.57
N LEU A 62 -1.82 -8.17 -1.79
CA LEU A 62 -2.50 -8.84 -0.69
C LEU A 62 -3.96 -9.03 -1.06
N ASN A 63 -4.50 -10.20 -0.73
CA ASN A 63 -5.94 -10.43 -0.76
C ASN A 63 -6.35 -10.79 0.66
N VAL A 64 -7.10 -9.93 1.32
CA VAL A 64 -7.44 -10.12 2.72
C VAL A 64 -8.92 -9.87 2.96
N PRO A 65 -9.53 -10.60 3.93
CA PRO A 65 -10.90 -10.28 4.34
C PRO A 65 -10.98 -8.86 4.87
N GLU A 66 -12.12 -8.22 4.71
CA GLU A 66 -12.25 -6.80 5.04
C GLU A 66 -12.05 -6.49 6.53
N ASP A 67 -12.14 -7.48 7.39
CA ASP A 67 -11.92 -7.27 8.82
C ASP A 67 -10.47 -7.48 9.24
N THR A 68 -9.59 -7.78 8.29
CA THR A 68 -8.19 -8.05 8.59
C THR A 68 -7.45 -6.76 8.89
N GLU A 69 -6.67 -6.77 9.95
CA GLU A 69 -5.80 -5.65 10.30
C GLU A 69 -4.46 -5.83 9.61
N ILE A 70 -3.99 -4.79 8.92
CA ILE A 70 -2.78 -4.86 8.11
C ILE A 70 -1.70 -3.99 8.73
N GLU A 71 -0.47 -4.51 8.77
CA GLU A 71 0.66 -3.72 9.26
C GLU A 71 0.91 -2.53 8.37
N SER A 72 1.04 -1.35 8.97
CA SER A 72 1.42 -0.16 8.24
C SER A 72 2.87 -0.29 7.78
N ILE A 73 3.17 0.16 6.56
CA ILE A 73 4.54 0.18 6.07
C ILE A 73 5.15 1.58 6.17
N SER A 74 4.49 2.50 6.87
CA SER A 74 4.98 3.88 7.01
C SER A 74 6.27 3.96 7.81
N GLY A 75 6.63 2.93 8.56
CA GLY A 75 7.92 2.87 9.22
C GLY A 75 9.07 2.58 8.26
N ILE A 76 8.77 2.04 7.08
CA ILE A 76 9.79 1.72 6.07
C ILE A 76 9.80 2.78 4.98
N TYR A 77 8.61 3.13 4.48
CA TYR A 77 8.42 4.20 3.49
C TYR A 77 7.53 5.25 4.13
N SER A 78 8.13 6.33 4.62
CA SER A 78 7.40 7.28 5.45
C SER A 78 6.15 7.86 4.79
N TYR A 79 6.21 8.18 3.50
CA TYR A 79 5.06 8.77 2.83
C TYR A 79 3.94 7.77 2.52
N ALA A 80 4.15 6.50 2.85
CA ALA A 80 3.09 5.51 2.69
C ALA A 80 1.86 5.85 3.53
N PHE A 81 2.04 6.64 4.61
CA PHE A 81 0.93 6.99 5.46
C PHE A 81 -0.20 7.70 4.71
N LEU A 82 0.15 8.43 3.65
CA LEU A 82 -0.86 9.12 2.84
C LEU A 82 -1.79 8.13 2.15
N TYR A 83 -1.20 7.11 1.53
CA TYR A 83 -1.99 6.08 0.86
C TYR A 83 -2.78 5.25 1.86
N GLU A 84 -2.16 4.93 2.99
CA GLU A 84 -2.81 4.09 3.99
C GLU A 84 -3.99 4.80 4.62
N ASN A 85 -3.85 6.08 4.93
CA ASN A 85 -4.98 6.84 5.46
C ASN A 85 -6.10 6.97 4.44
N GLU A 86 -5.76 7.12 3.16
CA GLU A 86 -6.76 7.17 2.10
C GLU A 86 -7.55 5.87 2.04
N MET A 87 -6.85 4.73 2.11
CA MET A 87 -7.53 3.44 2.08
C MET A 87 -8.41 3.25 3.31
N LYS A 88 -7.94 3.71 4.46
CA LYS A 88 -8.71 3.65 5.69
C LYS A 88 -9.98 4.47 5.55
N ASP A 89 -9.86 5.70 5.05
CA ASP A 89 -11.00 6.61 4.94
C ASP A 89 -11.99 6.19 3.87
N LEU A 90 -11.52 5.73 2.73
CA LEU A 90 -12.39 5.42 1.60
C LEU A 90 -12.96 4.00 1.64
N PHE A 91 -12.18 3.05 2.14
CA PHE A 91 -12.57 1.64 2.08
C PHE A 91 -12.75 1.00 3.46
N GLY A 92 -12.33 1.67 4.51
CA GLY A 92 -12.42 1.10 5.84
C GLY A 92 -11.34 0.08 6.15
N VAL A 93 -10.23 0.11 5.41
CA VAL A 93 -9.12 -0.79 5.68
C VAL A 93 -8.53 -0.46 7.05
N LYS A 94 -8.22 -1.49 7.84
CA LYS A 94 -7.69 -1.34 9.18
C LYS A 94 -6.19 -1.53 9.18
N PHE A 95 -5.46 -0.58 9.75
CA PHE A 95 -4.00 -0.66 9.84
C PHE A 95 -3.53 -0.68 11.27
N LYS A 96 -2.47 -1.46 11.54
CA LYS A 96 -1.76 -1.46 12.82
C LYS A 96 -0.51 -0.61 12.69
N ASN A 97 -0.15 0.06 13.77
CA ASN A 97 1.12 0.81 13.86
C ASN A 97 1.24 1.90 12.79
N LEU A 98 0.13 2.50 12.45
CA LEU A 98 0.10 3.62 11.52
C LEU A 98 0.76 4.82 12.19
N LEU A 99 1.85 5.33 11.60
CA LEU A 99 2.62 6.43 12.22
C LEU A 99 1.82 7.72 12.32
N VAL A 100 1.02 8.01 11.31
CA VAL A 100 0.17 9.20 11.29
C VAL A 100 -1.24 8.74 10.95
N ASP A 101 -2.18 9.03 11.84
CA ASP A 101 -3.57 8.65 11.63
C ASP A 101 -4.42 9.94 11.66
N PHE A 102 -4.97 10.28 10.52
CA PHE A 102 -5.80 11.47 10.40
C PHE A 102 -7.23 11.25 10.84
N GLU A 103 -7.60 10.00 11.17
CA GLU A 103 -8.93 9.66 11.70
C GLU A 103 -10.06 10.19 10.82
N GLY A 104 -9.94 9.98 9.52
CA GLY A 104 -10.97 10.41 8.58
C GLY A 104 -10.88 11.86 8.15
N ASN A 105 -9.82 12.56 8.55
CA ASN A 105 -9.67 13.97 8.24
C ASN A 105 -8.67 14.26 7.12
N LEU A 106 -8.14 13.22 6.49
CA LEU A 106 -7.08 13.42 5.51
C LEU A 106 -7.49 14.36 4.37
N TYR A 107 -8.62 14.08 3.74
CA TYR A 107 -9.06 14.90 2.63
C TYR A 107 -9.43 16.30 3.08
N LYS A 108 -10.05 16.41 4.23
CA LYS A 108 -10.43 17.70 4.76
C LYS A 108 -9.20 18.58 4.98
N THR A 109 -8.15 17.98 5.56
CA THR A 109 -6.92 18.68 5.80
C THR A 109 -6.27 19.13 4.50
N ALA A 110 -6.18 18.22 3.54
CA ALA A 110 -5.57 18.51 2.24
C ALA A 110 -6.33 19.60 1.49
N MET A 111 -7.65 19.60 1.58
CA MET A 111 -8.47 20.58 0.90
C MET A 111 -8.41 21.95 1.55
N GLN A 112 -8.22 21.99 2.86
CA GLN A 112 -8.17 23.26 3.58
C GLN A 112 -6.83 23.95 3.46
N THR A 113 -5.76 23.16 3.44
CA THR A 113 -4.40 23.72 3.41
C THR A 113 -3.52 22.95 2.44
N PRO A 114 -3.94 22.85 1.16
CA PRO A 114 -3.24 21.97 0.23
C PRO A 114 -1.79 22.33 0.00
N PHE A 115 -1.41 23.55 0.19
CA PHE A 115 -0.04 24.01 -0.09
C PHE A 115 0.52 24.85 1.00
N ALA A 116 -0.05 24.75 2.18
CA ALA A 116 0.43 25.51 3.32
C ALA A 116 1.72 24.96 3.86
#